data_3261d367a01dece03b8c68566555f5df
#
_entry.id   3261d367a01dece03b8c68566555f5df
#
_cell.length_a   1.000
_cell.length_b   1.000
_cell.length_c   1.000
_cell.angle_alpha   90.00
_cell.angle_beta   90.00
_cell.angle_gamma   90.00
#
_symmetry.space_group_name_H-M   'P 1'
#
loop_
_entity.id
_entity.type
_entity.pdbx_description
1 polymer ?
#
loop_
_entity_poly.entity_id
_entity_poly.type
_entity_poly.pdbx_seq_one_letter_code
_entity_poly.pdbx_strand_id
1 'polypeptide(L)'
;HIRNDGIVTIVLPHGVLFRGGEEGTIRKNLIDHNNIDAIIGLPANIFFGTGIPTIIMVLRKNKKDSDVLIIDASKGFEKDGKNNKLRACDIKRIVDAYKERPEKIEKFARRVSRAEIIQNDYNLNIPRYVDSSEKAESWDIYASMFGGIPEAELQDLSAYWTAFPHLKAALFSPDNEAYCRLNVANLKNAVLSHPDVVAFKTAFQNAFGDFDAYLKSVLIDGMTQLNAAGEEERLSREIFARLAGIPLVDRYAAYQLLDDDWKKIAIDLEIIQTEGFAATKQVDPNMVLKKDAEVQDGWVGHVLPFELVQNVKMHEEVAALRAKETRLSEIAGEYESHLDELSEEDKEQNFVNDAKDAFVAAEVKKAIKAREVEPATMSILKDVDALFAEEKTLKKQVKDDSAALHQRTKGVIEHLTDEEVRDLLHRKWILPLMENLNSLPDAVLDDFVKQLDSVCKKYETTFEDVESQIASTEHELMGLLDDLQGNEFDMKGIAELKKLLGGE
;
A
#
# COMPACT_ATOMS: atom_id res chain seq x y z
N HIS A 1 33.27 12.85 29.16
CA HIS A 1 33.92 11.59 28.81
C HIS A 1 33.89 11.26 27.29
N ILE A 2 33.46 12.22 26.43
CA ILE A 2 33.50 12.03 24.97
C ILE A 2 34.92 12.40 24.48
N ARG A 3 35.53 11.60 23.62
CA ARG A 3 36.80 11.94 22.92
C ARG A 3 36.56 13.21 22.06
N ASN A 4 37.67 13.89 21.72
CA ASN A 4 37.59 15.14 20.97
C ASN A 4 36.96 14.99 19.56
N ASP A 5 37.04 13.82 18.96
CA ASP A 5 36.47 13.42 17.68
C ASP A 5 35.19 12.56 17.82
N GLY A 6 34.72 12.37 19.06
CA GLY A 6 33.61 11.48 19.38
C GLY A 6 32.24 12.08 19.06
N ILE A 7 31.31 11.19 18.74
CA ILE A 7 29.90 11.47 18.58
C ILE A 7 29.11 10.66 19.61
N VAL A 8 28.10 11.26 20.20
CA VAL A 8 27.13 10.59 21.09
C VAL A 8 25.74 10.82 20.61
N THR A 9 24.97 9.77 20.53
CA THR A 9 23.53 9.83 20.25
C THR A 9 22.75 9.42 21.48
N ILE A 10 21.76 10.22 21.87
CA ILE A 10 20.94 9.99 23.05
C ILE A 10 19.49 10.07 22.66
N VAL A 11 18.71 9.06 23.04
CA VAL A 11 17.24 9.11 22.92
C VAL A 11 16.65 9.78 24.16
N LEU A 12 15.83 10.79 23.95
CA LEU A 12 15.26 11.60 25.03
C LEU A 12 13.77 11.88 24.74
N PRO A 13 12.95 12.14 25.78
CA PRO A 13 11.61 12.67 25.60
C PRO A 13 11.66 14.06 24.94
N HIS A 14 10.70 14.33 24.05
CA HIS A 14 10.63 15.60 23.32
C HIS A 14 10.64 16.86 24.21
N GLY A 15 10.09 16.76 25.43
CA GLY A 15 10.02 17.86 26.39
C GLY A 15 11.35 18.52 26.76
N VAL A 16 12.48 17.78 26.69
CA VAL A 16 13.83 18.35 27.00
C VAL A 16 14.20 19.50 26.05
N LEU A 17 13.58 19.62 24.91
CA LEU A 17 13.85 20.65 23.92
C LEU A 17 13.33 22.05 24.33
N PHE A 18 12.34 22.14 25.22
CA PHE A 18 11.69 23.42 25.55
C PHE A 18 11.39 23.64 27.02
N ARG A 19 11.44 22.61 27.88
CA ARG A 19 11.25 22.79 29.31
C ARG A 19 12.31 23.71 29.93
N GLY A 20 11.93 24.49 30.92
CA GLY A 20 12.82 25.34 31.71
C GLY A 20 13.57 24.58 32.80
N GLY A 21 14.02 25.30 33.83
CA GLY A 21 14.72 24.73 34.98
C GLY A 21 16.10 24.15 34.64
N GLU A 22 16.41 22.99 35.20
CA GLU A 22 17.70 22.31 34.97
C GLU A 22 17.88 21.88 33.52
N GLU A 23 16.82 21.37 32.88
CA GLU A 23 16.85 20.99 31.46
C GLU A 23 17.21 22.18 30.57
N GLY A 24 16.61 23.35 30.84
CA GLY A 24 16.92 24.61 30.14
C GLY A 24 18.37 25.04 30.33
N THR A 25 18.91 24.94 31.56
CA THR A 25 20.31 25.27 31.86
C THR A 25 21.28 24.38 31.14
N ILE A 26 21.02 23.06 31.12
CA ILE A 26 21.86 22.07 30.39
C ILE A 26 21.81 22.34 28.88
N ARG A 27 20.63 22.59 28.34
CA ARG A 27 20.45 22.87 26.92
C ARG A 27 21.19 24.14 26.49
N LYS A 28 21.08 25.22 27.27
CA LYS A 28 21.83 26.45 27.06
C LYS A 28 23.33 26.21 27.06
N ASN A 29 23.83 25.49 28.05
CA ASN A 29 25.26 25.17 28.15
C ASN A 29 25.75 24.37 26.91
N LEU A 30 24.98 23.38 26.46
CA LEU A 30 25.32 22.58 25.26
C LEU A 30 25.36 23.43 24.00
N ILE A 31 24.44 24.40 23.83
CA ILE A 31 24.38 25.30 22.69
C ILE A 31 25.54 26.30 22.77
N ASP A 32 25.81 26.88 23.94
CA ASP A 32 26.88 27.86 24.14
C ASP A 32 28.26 27.27 23.88
N HIS A 33 28.45 25.98 24.16
CA HIS A 33 29.69 25.25 23.85
C HIS A 33 29.67 24.56 22.47
N ASN A 34 28.70 24.83 21.65
CA ASN A 34 28.55 24.25 20.28
C ASN A 34 28.59 22.71 20.23
N ASN A 35 27.94 22.08 21.21
CA ASN A 35 28.01 20.61 21.37
C ASN A 35 26.81 19.87 20.72
N ILE A 36 25.71 20.55 20.42
CA ILE A 36 24.56 19.92 19.75
C ILE A 36 24.81 19.95 18.25
N ASP A 37 24.86 18.76 17.62
CA ASP A 37 25.09 18.60 16.19
C ASP A 37 23.77 18.49 15.40
N ALA A 38 22.87 17.63 15.90
CA ALA A 38 21.54 17.47 15.28
C ALA A 38 20.48 17.09 16.34
N ILE A 39 19.24 17.39 16.01
CA ILE A 39 18.03 16.94 16.71
C ILE A 39 17.13 16.28 15.70
N ILE A 40 16.70 15.04 15.98
CA ILE A 40 15.88 14.25 15.11
C ILE A 40 14.61 13.87 15.87
N GLY A 41 13.47 14.42 15.46
CA GLY A 41 12.15 14.08 16.03
C GLY A 41 11.68 12.74 15.46
N LEU A 42 11.29 11.83 16.34
CA LEU A 42 10.79 10.51 15.97
C LEU A 42 9.26 10.45 16.11
N PRO A 43 8.59 9.50 15.41
CA PRO A 43 7.17 9.26 15.59
C PRO A 43 6.79 8.95 17.03
N ALA A 44 5.58 9.32 17.44
CA ALA A 44 4.99 8.85 18.69
C ALA A 44 4.81 7.32 18.64
N ASN A 45 4.64 6.67 19.79
CA ASN A 45 4.42 5.21 19.89
C ASN A 45 5.51 4.35 19.23
N ILE A 46 6.75 4.84 19.12
CA ILE A 46 7.87 4.06 18.56
C ILE A 46 8.52 3.12 19.58
N PHE A 47 8.34 3.39 20.86
CA PHE A 47 8.87 2.57 21.96
C PHE A 47 7.74 1.87 22.72
N PHE A 48 8.00 0.65 23.18
CA PHE A 48 7.05 -0.09 24.01
C PHE A 48 6.76 0.65 25.32
N GLY A 49 5.48 0.69 25.68
CA GLY A 49 5.02 1.23 26.97
C GLY A 49 4.89 2.74 27.03
N THR A 50 5.17 3.48 25.97
CA THR A 50 4.99 4.94 25.96
C THR A 50 4.48 5.46 24.62
N GLY A 51 3.43 6.29 24.67
CA GLY A 51 2.93 7.03 23.50
C GLY A 51 3.60 8.40 23.30
N ILE A 52 4.60 8.74 24.12
CA ILE A 52 5.24 10.06 24.10
C ILE A 52 6.17 10.16 22.90
N PRO A 53 6.10 11.26 22.09
CA PRO A 53 7.11 11.52 21.07
C PRO A 53 8.50 11.64 21.69
N THR A 54 9.48 11.04 21.02
CA THR A 54 10.87 11.05 21.43
C THR A 54 11.74 11.71 20.38
N ILE A 55 12.97 12.06 20.78
CA ILE A 55 13.97 12.62 19.88
C ILE A 55 15.27 11.82 20.00
N ILE A 56 16.07 11.88 18.95
CA ILE A 56 17.50 11.56 19.01
C ILE A 56 18.25 12.90 19.04
N MET A 57 19.00 13.14 20.11
CA MET A 57 19.94 14.26 20.19
C MET A 57 21.34 13.76 19.86
N VAL A 58 21.95 14.36 18.85
CA VAL A 58 23.31 14.04 18.42
C VAL A 58 24.23 15.10 18.99
N LEU A 59 25.17 14.68 19.82
CA LEU A 59 26.18 15.54 20.43
C LEU A 59 27.54 15.25 19.81
N ARG A 60 28.25 16.32 19.48
CA ARG A 60 29.61 16.26 18.93
C ARG A 60 30.52 17.30 19.60
N LYS A 61 31.71 16.87 19.96
CA LYS A 61 32.73 17.78 20.43
C LYS A 61 33.56 18.29 19.24
N ASN A 62 34.01 19.51 19.28
CA ASN A 62 34.82 20.15 18.23
C ASN A 62 34.10 20.21 16.85
N LYS A 63 32.84 20.62 16.81
CA LYS A 63 32.15 20.93 15.55
C LYS A 63 32.85 22.06 14.79
N LYS A 64 32.88 21.96 13.47
CA LYS A 64 33.48 22.99 12.60
C LYS A 64 32.53 24.15 12.35
N ASP A 65 31.22 23.89 12.30
CA ASP A 65 30.15 24.90 12.16
C ASP A 65 29.39 25.09 13.47
N SER A 66 28.62 26.16 13.59
CA SER A 66 27.81 26.45 14.78
C SER A 66 26.34 26.13 14.62
N ASP A 67 25.94 25.63 13.47
CA ASP A 67 24.54 25.38 13.15
C ASP A 67 24.08 24.03 13.70
N VAL A 68 22.83 23.95 14.08
CA VAL A 68 22.17 22.69 14.51
C VAL A 68 21.26 22.22 13.38
N LEU A 69 21.42 20.96 12.97
CA LEU A 69 20.49 20.35 12.03
C LEU A 69 19.27 19.85 12.80
N ILE A 70 18.10 20.34 12.45
CA ILE A 70 16.81 19.89 13.02
C ILE A 70 16.08 19.09 11.96
N ILE A 71 15.74 17.83 12.27
CA ILE A 71 15.01 16.90 11.40
C ILE A 71 13.70 16.54 12.10
N ASP A 72 12.58 16.69 11.40
CA ASP A 72 11.28 16.19 11.82
C ASP A 72 10.93 14.91 11.04
N ALA A 73 11.21 13.75 11.63
CA ALA A 73 10.83 12.45 11.08
C ALA A 73 9.55 11.89 11.72
N SER A 74 8.77 12.72 12.41
CA SER A 74 7.58 12.29 13.15
C SER A 74 6.46 11.71 12.27
N LYS A 75 6.47 12.00 10.96
CA LYS A 75 5.48 11.56 9.97
C LYS A 75 5.89 10.30 9.19
N GLY A 76 7.16 9.91 9.24
CA GLY A 76 7.68 8.74 8.51
C GLY A 76 7.59 7.48 9.36
N PHE A 77 6.58 6.64 9.17
CA PHE A 77 6.43 5.36 9.88
C PHE A 77 5.37 4.48 9.20
N GLU A 78 5.40 3.21 9.55
CA GLU A 78 4.31 2.26 9.34
C GLU A 78 3.70 1.82 10.67
N LYS A 79 2.47 1.32 10.64
CA LYS A 79 1.80 0.74 11.81
C LYS A 79 2.26 -0.71 12.01
N ASP A 80 2.70 -1.02 13.23
CA ASP A 80 3.00 -2.38 13.67
C ASP A 80 2.16 -2.67 14.92
N GLY A 81 0.94 -3.14 14.72
CA GLY A 81 -0.05 -3.30 15.76
C GLY A 81 -0.40 -1.97 16.44
N LYS A 82 -0.10 -1.85 17.75
CA LYS A 82 -0.33 -0.62 18.53
C LYS A 82 0.84 0.38 18.42
N ASN A 83 1.97 -0.05 17.90
CA ASN A 83 3.19 0.76 17.79
C ASN A 83 3.36 1.34 16.40
N ASN A 84 4.28 2.28 16.30
CA ASN A 84 4.80 2.79 15.04
C ASN A 84 6.21 2.25 14.83
N LYS A 85 6.57 1.95 13.60
CA LYS A 85 7.89 1.46 13.21
C LYS A 85 8.45 2.30 12.07
N LEU A 86 9.70 2.69 12.17
CA LEU A 86 10.40 3.33 11.04
C LEU A 86 10.68 2.28 9.96
N ARG A 87 10.33 2.62 8.73
CA ARG A 87 10.68 1.83 7.55
C ARG A 87 12.13 2.10 7.17
N ALA A 88 12.70 1.27 6.33
CA ALA A 88 14.06 1.48 5.83
C ALA A 88 14.21 2.82 5.10
N CYS A 89 13.21 3.22 4.30
CA CYS A 89 13.18 4.52 3.62
C CYS A 89 13.19 5.70 4.59
N ASP A 90 12.49 5.61 5.72
CA ASP A 90 12.45 6.65 6.74
C ASP A 90 13.83 6.80 7.41
N ILE A 91 14.45 5.69 7.76
CA ILE A 91 15.81 5.65 8.31
C ILE A 91 16.82 6.21 7.30
N LYS A 92 16.77 5.76 6.05
CA LYS A 92 17.65 6.23 4.96
C LYS A 92 17.53 7.73 4.78
N ARG A 93 16.32 8.27 4.75
CA ARG A 93 16.05 9.71 4.60
C ARG A 93 16.64 10.52 5.75
N ILE A 94 16.51 10.04 6.99
CA ILE A 94 17.13 10.66 8.17
C ILE A 94 18.64 10.67 8.06
N VAL A 95 19.24 9.51 7.72
CA VAL A 95 20.69 9.33 7.61
C VAL A 95 21.27 10.20 6.49
N ASP A 96 20.63 10.25 5.34
CA ASP A 96 21.05 11.07 4.21
C ASP A 96 20.98 12.56 4.57
N ALA A 97 19.87 13.03 5.14
CA ALA A 97 19.75 14.42 5.60
C ALA A 97 20.81 14.77 6.65
N TYR A 98 21.13 13.84 7.56
CA TYR A 98 22.19 14.05 8.54
C TYR A 98 23.58 14.15 7.90
N LYS A 99 23.87 13.30 6.89
CA LYS A 99 25.16 13.31 6.18
C LYS A 99 25.33 14.51 5.27
N GLU A 100 24.30 14.81 4.48
CA GLU A 100 24.30 15.89 3.48
C GLU A 100 24.18 17.29 4.11
N ARG A 101 23.57 17.39 5.30
CA ARG A 101 23.32 18.65 6.04
C ARG A 101 22.72 19.75 5.17
N PRO A 102 21.60 19.51 4.48
CA PRO A 102 20.97 20.50 3.62
C PRO A 102 20.58 21.75 4.42
N GLU A 103 20.50 22.89 3.75
CA GLU A 103 20.02 24.12 4.37
C GLU A 103 18.55 23.98 4.77
N LYS A 104 17.73 23.44 3.87
CA LYS A 104 16.31 23.15 4.11
C LYS A 104 15.83 22.00 3.23
N ILE A 105 15.03 21.12 3.81
CA ILE A 105 14.12 20.21 3.13
C ILE A 105 12.72 20.54 3.65
N GLU A 106 11.82 20.92 2.76
CA GLU A 106 10.45 21.29 3.14
C GLU A 106 9.77 20.20 3.99
N LYS A 107 9.13 20.64 5.08
CA LYS A 107 8.40 19.79 6.03
C LYS A 107 9.22 18.65 6.67
N PHE A 108 10.57 18.66 6.51
CA PHE A 108 11.39 17.54 6.99
C PHE A 108 12.65 17.97 7.74
N ALA A 109 13.46 18.87 7.20
CA ALA A 109 14.72 19.23 7.85
C ALA A 109 15.12 20.69 7.59
N ARG A 110 15.80 21.29 8.57
CA ARG A 110 16.37 22.62 8.44
C ARG A 110 17.66 22.74 9.25
N ARG A 111 18.66 23.39 8.66
CA ARG A 111 19.86 23.82 9.38
C ARG A 111 19.59 25.17 10.01
N VAL A 112 19.70 25.23 11.34
CA VAL A 112 19.37 26.41 12.14
C VAL A 112 20.62 27.00 12.75
N SER A 113 20.83 28.30 12.56
CA SER A 113 21.98 28.98 13.11
C SER A 113 21.91 29.08 14.65
N ARG A 114 23.06 29.06 15.30
CA ARG A 114 23.16 29.29 16.77
C ARG A 114 22.54 30.63 17.17
N ALA A 115 22.69 31.67 16.34
CA ALA A 115 22.13 33.00 16.61
C ALA A 115 20.59 32.96 16.66
N GLU A 116 19.95 32.25 15.73
CA GLU A 116 18.51 32.06 15.71
C GLU A 116 18.01 31.30 16.92
N ILE A 117 18.74 30.26 17.35
CA ILE A 117 18.40 29.49 18.56
C ILE A 117 18.47 30.36 19.82
N ILE A 118 19.48 31.21 19.93
CA ILE A 118 19.61 32.17 21.03
C ILE A 118 18.46 33.19 21.04
N GLN A 119 18.08 33.72 19.87
CA GLN A 119 16.94 34.63 19.71
C GLN A 119 15.61 33.98 20.14
N ASN A 120 15.51 32.67 19.97
CA ASN A 120 14.37 31.85 20.41
C ASN A 120 14.50 31.37 21.87
N ASP A 121 15.29 32.02 22.68
CA ASP A 121 15.51 31.70 24.10
C ASP A 121 15.98 30.24 24.33
N TYR A 122 16.90 29.81 23.50
CA TYR A 122 17.44 28.43 23.52
C TYR A 122 16.37 27.32 23.42
N ASN A 123 15.20 27.67 22.90
CA ASN A 123 14.11 26.72 22.66
C ASN A 123 14.40 25.96 21.36
N LEU A 124 14.47 24.64 21.45
CA LEU A 124 14.76 23.73 20.32
C LEU A 124 13.53 22.95 19.88
N ASN A 125 12.31 23.39 20.24
CA ASN A 125 11.09 22.72 19.82
C ASN A 125 10.99 22.65 18.29
N ILE A 126 10.94 21.44 17.76
CA ILE A 126 11.06 21.14 16.33
C ILE A 126 10.09 21.94 15.45
N PRO A 127 8.76 22.03 15.77
CA PRO A 127 7.81 22.78 14.96
C PRO A 127 8.12 24.28 14.81
N ARG A 128 8.98 24.82 15.65
CA ARG A 128 9.43 26.21 15.56
C ARG A 128 10.36 26.45 14.36
N TYR A 129 11.04 25.40 13.91
CA TYR A 129 12.05 25.45 12.86
C TYR A 129 11.67 24.65 11.60
N VAL A 130 10.95 23.57 11.79
CA VAL A 130 10.44 22.68 10.74
C VAL A 130 8.93 22.54 10.92
N ASP A 131 8.17 23.22 10.09
CA ASP A 131 6.72 23.09 10.09
C ASP A 131 6.32 21.89 9.19
N SER A 132 6.03 20.78 9.83
CA SER A 132 5.52 19.56 9.20
C SER A 132 3.99 19.43 9.30
N SER A 133 3.29 20.48 9.76
CA SER A 133 1.84 20.47 9.86
C SER A 133 1.19 20.32 8.48
N GLU A 134 0.09 19.61 8.47
CA GLU A 134 -0.80 19.60 7.29
C GLU A 134 -1.68 20.85 7.36
N LYS A 135 -1.97 21.43 6.20
CA LYS A 135 -2.96 22.52 6.13
C LYS A 135 -4.29 21.96 6.62
N ALA A 136 -4.95 22.71 7.48
CA ALA A 136 -6.32 22.37 7.86
C ALA A 136 -7.21 22.41 6.62
N GLU A 137 -8.11 21.47 6.50
CA GLU A 137 -9.12 21.49 5.45
C GLU A 137 -9.97 22.76 5.62
N SER A 138 -10.07 23.54 4.56
CA SER A 138 -10.88 24.75 4.51
C SER A 138 -11.88 24.65 3.37
N TRP A 139 -13.06 25.18 3.56
CA TRP A 139 -14.09 25.26 2.53
C TRP A 139 -14.20 26.71 2.07
N ASP A 140 -14.16 26.90 0.75
CA ASP A 140 -14.43 28.19 0.14
C ASP A 140 -15.94 28.42 0.13
N ILE A 141 -16.38 29.52 0.78
CA ILE A 141 -17.81 29.82 0.94
C ILE A 141 -18.46 30.12 -0.41
N TYR A 142 -17.80 30.89 -1.28
CA TYR A 142 -18.33 31.23 -2.58
C TYR A 142 -18.52 29.99 -3.46
N ALA A 143 -17.48 29.15 -3.54
CA ALA A 143 -17.54 27.89 -4.30
C ALA A 143 -18.63 26.95 -3.74
N SER A 144 -18.81 26.89 -2.43
CA SER A 144 -19.87 26.11 -1.78
C SER A 144 -21.28 26.63 -2.09
N MET A 145 -21.42 27.95 -2.31
CA MET A 145 -22.71 28.56 -2.62
C MET A 145 -23.06 28.49 -4.11
N PHE A 146 -22.11 28.81 -4.98
CA PHE A 146 -22.35 29.10 -6.40
C PHE A 146 -21.57 28.19 -7.34
N GLY A 147 -20.73 27.30 -6.81
CA GLY A 147 -19.88 26.41 -7.61
C GLY A 147 -18.58 27.07 -8.07
N GLY A 148 -17.85 26.33 -8.88
CA GLY A 148 -16.50 26.66 -9.31
C GLY A 148 -15.42 26.10 -8.39
N ILE A 149 -14.24 25.87 -8.93
CA ILE A 149 -13.08 25.33 -8.20
C ILE A 149 -12.14 26.48 -7.88
N PRO A 150 -11.83 26.74 -6.59
CA PRO A 150 -10.92 27.81 -6.20
C PRO A 150 -9.51 27.60 -6.78
N GLU A 151 -8.99 28.61 -7.45
CA GLU A 151 -7.61 28.60 -8.00
C GLU A 151 -6.56 28.36 -6.90
N ALA A 152 -6.82 28.84 -5.67
CA ALA A 152 -5.96 28.66 -4.52
C ALA A 152 -5.82 27.17 -4.11
N GLU A 153 -6.87 26.36 -4.23
CA GLU A 153 -6.80 24.93 -3.93
C GLU A 153 -6.04 24.15 -5.01
N LEU A 154 -6.16 24.57 -6.28
CA LEU A 154 -5.34 24.00 -7.35
C LEU A 154 -3.84 24.35 -7.22
N GLN A 155 -3.50 25.47 -6.59
CA GLN A 155 -2.11 25.83 -6.31
C GLN A 155 -1.45 24.89 -5.29
N ASP A 156 -2.19 24.21 -4.44
CA ASP A 156 -1.64 23.19 -3.55
C ASP A 156 -1.04 21.99 -4.32
N LEU A 157 -1.46 21.82 -5.57
CA LEU A 157 -0.92 20.82 -6.51
C LEU A 157 0.22 21.36 -7.39
N SER A 158 0.88 22.45 -6.97
CA SER A 158 1.91 23.16 -7.76
C SER A 158 3.08 22.29 -8.23
N ALA A 159 3.44 21.27 -7.46
CA ALA A 159 4.47 20.30 -7.85
C ALA A 159 4.09 19.56 -9.15
N TYR A 160 2.83 19.15 -9.26
CA TYR A 160 2.31 18.50 -10.46
C TYR A 160 2.21 19.47 -11.65
N TRP A 161 1.76 20.71 -11.42
CA TRP A 161 1.71 21.73 -12.47
C TRP A 161 3.10 22.12 -12.97
N THR A 162 4.12 22.04 -12.13
CA THR A 162 5.50 22.23 -12.53
C THR A 162 6.01 21.07 -13.39
N ALA A 163 5.64 19.86 -13.07
CA ALA A 163 6.01 18.65 -13.83
C ALA A 163 5.20 18.52 -15.14
N PHE A 164 3.96 19.00 -15.15
CA PHE A 164 3.02 18.91 -16.28
C PHE A 164 2.50 20.31 -16.65
N PRO A 165 3.32 21.16 -17.27
CA PRO A 165 3.03 22.61 -17.42
C PRO A 165 1.81 22.92 -18.28
N HIS A 166 1.42 22.05 -19.21
CA HIS A 166 0.27 22.26 -20.10
C HIS A 166 -1.01 21.56 -19.60
N LEU A 167 -0.90 20.66 -18.63
CA LEU A 167 -2.01 19.82 -18.18
C LEU A 167 -3.12 20.64 -17.51
N LYS A 168 -2.77 21.60 -16.66
CA LYS A 168 -3.76 22.45 -15.97
C LYS A 168 -4.67 23.17 -16.95
N ALA A 169 -4.12 23.78 -17.99
CA ALA A 169 -4.90 24.50 -19.01
C ALA A 169 -5.74 23.56 -19.88
N ALA A 170 -5.36 22.30 -20.00
CA ALA A 170 -6.16 21.28 -20.71
C ALA A 170 -7.35 20.78 -19.87
N LEU A 171 -7.22 20.75 -18.55
CA LEU A 171 -8.25 20.25 -17.65
C LEU A 171 -9.25 21.32 -17.22
N PHE A 172 -8.81 22.58 -17.07
CA PHE A 172 -9.61 23.66 -16.50
C PHE A 172 -9.70 24.87 -17.41
N SER A 173 -10.85 25.55 -17.39
CA SER A 173 -11.04 26.88 -17.94
C SER A 173 -11.28 27.90 -16.83
N PRO A 174 -10.76 29.12 -16.94
CA PRO A 174 -11.11 30.21 -16.02
C PRO A 174 -12.61 30.48 -16.06
N ASP A 175 -13.26 30.59 -14.92
CA ASP A 175 -14.62 31.10 -14.78
C ASP A 175 -14.57 32.60 -14.46
N ASN A 176 -13.64 32.98 -13.55
CA ASN A 176 -13.29 34.36 -13.24
C ASN A 176 -11.83 34.41 -12.70
N GLU A 177 -11.40 35.52 -12.07
CA GLU A 177 -10.03 35.67 -11.58
C GLU A 177 -9.63 34.70 -10.45
N ALA A 178 -10.62 34.15 -9.70
CA ALA A 178 -10.38 33.33 -8.50
C ALA A 178 -10.86 31.87 -8.66
N TYR A 179 -11.69 31.59 -9.65
CA TYR A 179 -12.32 30.28 -9.83
C TYR A 179 -12.20 29.76 -11.25
N CYS A 180 -12.15 28.44 -11.39
CA CYS A 180 -12.13 27.75 -12.67
C CYS A 180 -13.16 26.61 -12.70
N ARG A 181 -13.42 26.08 -13.89
CA ARG A 181 -14.33 24.96 -14.15
C ARG A 181 -13.61 23.82 -14.83
N LEU A 182 -13.97 22.61 -14.48
CA LEU A 182 -13.48 21.40 -15.13
C LEU A 182 -14.06 21.32 -16.56
N ASN A 183 -13.18 21.11 -17.55
CA ASN A 183 -13.54 21.05 -18.97
C ASN A 183 -13.68 19.65 -19.53
N VAL A 184 -13.42 18.62 -18.73
CA VAL A 184 -13.33 17.23 -19.19
C VAL A 184 -14.36 16.36 -18.49
N ALA A 185 -14.98 15.45 -19.23
CA ALA A 185 -15.97 14.53 -18.68
C ALA A 185 -15.35 13.37 -17.87
N ASN A 186 -14.12 12.98 -18.19
CA ASN A 186 -13.40 11.91 -17.48
C ASN A 186 -11.99 12.40 -17.13
N LEU A 187 -11.85 12.82 -15.89
CA LEU A 187 -10.63 13.40 -15.36
C LEU A 187 -9.44 12.44 -15.47
N LYS A 188 -9.62 11.17 -15.03
CA LYS A 188 -8.56 10.16 -15.06
C LYS A 188 -8.02 9.94 -16.47
N ASN A 189 -8.90 9.74 -17.44
CA ASN A 189 -8.49 9.51 -18.83
C ASN A 189 -7.79 10.75 -19.43
N ALA A 190 -8.30 11.96 -19.14
CA ALA A 190 -7.71 13.19 -19.62
C ALA A 190 -6.29 13.40 -19.08
N VAL A 191 -6.06 13.12 -17.79
CA VAL A 191 -4.74 13.18 -17.17
C VAL A 191 -3.80 12.12 -17.79
N LEU A 192 -4.20 10.85 -17.81
CA LEU A 192 -3.32 9.76 -18.23
C LEU A 192 -2.96 9.79 -19.72
N SER A 193 -3.82 10.38 -20.57
CA SER A 193 -3.55 10.53 -22.01
C SER A 193 -2.84 11.83 -22.38
N HIS A 194 -2.63 12.73 -21.42
CA HIS A 194 -2.00 14.04 -21.73
C HIS A 194 -0.52 13.89 -22.14
N PRO A 195 -0.05 14.64 -23.17
CA PRO A 195 1.33 14.53 -23.66
C PRO A 195 2.41 14.70 -22.57
N ASP A 196 2.24 15.65 -21.64
CA ASP A 196 3.20 15.88 -20.56
C ASP A 196 3.31 14.65 -19.64
N VAL A 197 2.18 13.97 -19.36
CA VAL A 197 2.13 12.75 -18.54
C VAL A 197 2.74 11.56 -19.29
N VAL A 198 2.45 11.42 -20.57
CA VAL A 198 3.09 10.41 -21.43
C VAL A 198 4.59 10.61 -21.49
N ALA A 199 5.04 11.86 -21.63
CA ALA A 199 6.47 12.21 -21.62
C ALA A 199 7.13 11.86 -20.28
N PHE A 200 6.46 12.12 -19.15
CA PHE A 200 6.94 11.74 -17.82
C PHE A 200 7.12 10.22 -17.69
N LYS A 201 6.12 9.43 -18.08
CA LYS A 201 6.23 7.95 -18.06
C LYS A 201 7.34 7.46 -18.98
N THR A 202 7.48 8.04 -20.16
CA THR A 202 8.54 7.71 -21.12
C THR A 202 9.93 8.07 -20.57
N ALA A 203 10.07 9.20 -19.90
CA ALA A 203 11.33 9.60 -19.27
C ALA A 203 11.75 8.61 -18.17
N PHE A 204 10.79 8.15 -17.35
CA PHE A 204 11.04 7.11 -16.35
C PHE A 204 11.48 5.79 -17.00
N GLN A 205 10.73 5.32 -18.01
CA GLN A 205 11.06 4.09 -18.73
C GLN A 205 12.45 4.16 -19.37
N ASN A 206 12.83 5.29 -19.92
CA ASN A 206 14.16 5.49 -20.49
C ASN A 206 15.25 5.46 -19.41
N ALA A 207 15.01 6.05 -18.25
CA ALA A 207 15.96 6.06 -17.13
C ALA A 207 16.22 4.67 -16.55
N PHE A 208 15.25 3.77 -16.63
CA PHE A 208 15.35 2.40 -16.12
C PHE A 208 15.45 1.33 -17.21
N GLY A 209 15.50 1.71 -18.49
CA GLY A 209 15.46 0.77 -19.63
C GLY A 209 16.60 -0.25 -19.68
N ASP A 210 17.76 0.10 -19.17
CA ASP A 210 18.94 -0.78 -19.08
C ASP A 210 19.16 -1.34 -17.67
N PHE A 211 18.30 -0.99 -16.69
CA PHE A 211 18.52 -1.32 -15.29
C PHE A 211 18.40 -2.81 -15.01
N ASP A 212 17.54 -3.54 -15.71
CA ASP A 212 17.47 -5.01 -15.66
C ASP A 212 18.81 -5.64 -16.03
N ALA A 213 19.41 -5.23 -17.16
CA ALA A 213 20.70 -5.72 -17.60
C ALA A 213 21.82 -5.36 -16.61
N TYR A 214 21.77 -4.18 -16.02
CA TYR A 214 22.70 -3.75 -14.98
C TYR A 214 22.59 -4.65 -13.75
N LEU A 215 21.36 -4.88 -13.23
CA LEU A 215 21.13 -5.76 -12.10
C LEU A 215 21.57 -7.19 -12.37
N LYS A 216 21.30 -7.72 -13.58
CA LYS A 216 21.75 -9.05 -13.99
C LYS A 216 23.27 -9.15 -13.94
N SER A 217 23.96 -8.19 -14.50
CA SER A 217 25.44 -8.16 -14.46
C SER A 217 25.98 -8.14 -13.04
N VAL A 218 25.36 -7.36 -12.16
CA VAL A 218 25.81 -7.20 -10.75
C VAL A 218 25.44 -8.41 -9.92
N LEU A 219 24.15 -8.77 -9.90
CA LEU A 219 23.58 -9.74 -8.93
C LEU A 219 23.71 -11.19 -9.42
N ILE A 220 23.60 -11.44 -10.73
CA ILE A 220 23.63 -12.80 -11.28
C ILE A 220 25.05 -13.16 -11.70
N ASP A 221 25.69 -12.32 -12.54
CA ASP A 221 27.00 -12.65 -13.08
C ASP A 221 28.12 -12.41 -12.03
N GLY A 222 27.93 -11.42 -11.16
CA GLY A 222 28.85 -11.03 -10.08
C GLY A 222 28.65 -11.73 -8.75
N MET A 223 27.62 -12.59 -8.57
CA MET A 223 27.12 -13.08 -7.28
C MET A 223 28.19 -13.66 -6.34
N THR A 224 29.22 -14.31 -6.89
CA THR A 224 30.28 -14.96 -6.08
C THR A 224 31.34 -14.00 -5.56
N GLN A 225 31.44 -12.79 -6.11
CA GLN A 225 32.46 -11.80 -5.75
C GLN A 225 31.84 -10.54 -5.12
N LEU A 226 30.54 -10.43 -5.09
CA LEU A 226 29.79 -9.28 -4.63
C LEU A 226 29.90 -9.16 -3.11
N ASN A 227 30.14 -7.94 -2.60
CA ASN A 227 30.06 -7.65 -1.18
C ASN A 227 28.63 -7.28 -0.80
N ALA A 228 27.85 -8.25 -0.32
CA ALA A 228 26.44 -8.06 0.03
C ALA A 228 26.23 -6.87 1.01
N ALA A 229 27.12 -6.65 1.97
CA ALA A 229 26.98 -5.58 2.96
C ALA A 229 27.07 -4.15 2.38
N GLY A 230 27.73 -3.97 1.23
CA GLY A 230 27.88 -2.65 0.58
C GLY A 230 27.07 -2.49 -0.68
N GLU A 231 26.51 -3.57 -1.21
CA GLU A 231 25.85 -3.56 -2.50
C GLU A 231 24.49 -2.88 -2.48
N GLU A 232 23.71 -3.05 -1.42
CA GLU A 232 22.45 -2.34 -1.23
C GLU A 232 22.64 -0.82 -1.34
N GLU A 233 23.65 -0.29 -0.67
CA GLU A 233 23.97 1.15 -0.72
C GLU A 233 24.44 1.56 -2.14
N ARG A 234 25.10 0.69 -2.88
CA ARG A 234 25.51 0.94 -4.26
C ARG A 234 24.31 0.97 -5.19
N LEU A 235 23.41 0.00 -5.06
CA LEU A 235 22.15 -0.07 -5.83
C LEU A 235 21.24 1.12 -5.50
N SER A 236 21.14 1.48 -4.23
CA SER A 236 20.40 2.68 -3.79
C SER A 236 20.90 3.95 -4.48
N ARG A 237 22.22 4.15 -4.55
CA ARG A 237 22.82 5.31 -5.24
C ARG A 237 22.56 5.26 -6.73
N GLU A 238 22.58 4.12 -7.35
CA GLU A 238 22.27 3.95 -8.78
C GLU A 238 20.81 4.31 -9.07
N ILE A 239 19.87 3.81 -8.25
CA ILE A 239 18.45 4.17 -8.36
C ILE A 239 18.26 5.67 -8.17
N PHE A 240 18.90 6.28 -7.17
CA PHE A 240 18.80 7.72 -6.92
C PHE A 240 19.36 8.56 -8.08
N ALA A 241 20.46 8.11 -8.69
CA ALA A 241 21.04 8.78 -9.86
C ALA A 241 20.09 8.72 -11.06
N ARG A 242 19.43 7.59 -11.30
CA ARG A 242 18.45 7.43 -12.37
C ARG A 242 17.20 8.29 -12.13
N LEU A 243 16.78 8.45 -10.90
CA LEU A 243 15.63 9.27 -10.51
C LEU A 243 15.94 10.79 -10.46
N ALA A 244 17.20 11.21 -10.49
CA ALA A 244 17.57 12.62 -10.31
C ALA A 244 16.92 13.58 -11.30
N GLY A 245 16.57 13.11 -12.51
CA GLY A 245 15.89 13.91 -13.55
C GLY A 245 14.39 13.63 -13.66
N ILE A 246 13.81 12.79 -12.81
CA ILE A 246 12.40 12.40 -12.87
C ILE A 246 11.65 13.12 -11.75
N PRO A 247 10.79 14.10 -12.06
CA PRO A 247 10.04 14.83 -11.05
C PRO A 247 8.98 13.91 -10.39
N LEU A 248 8.51 14.31 -9.21
CA LEU A 248 7.41 13.68 -8.45
C LEU A 248 7.68 12.28 -7.89
N VAL A 249 8.60 11.50 -8.44
CA VAL A 249 8.93 10.18 -7.91
C VAL A 249 9.82 10.32 -6.68
N ASP A 250 9.32 9.86 -5.52
CA ASP A 250 10.11 9.86 -4.29
C ASP A 250 11.19 8.77 -4.33
N ARG A 251 12.46 9.21 -4.33
CA ARG A 251 13.63 8.31 -4.31
C ARG A 251 13.66 7.38 -3.10
N TYR A 252 13.08 7.81 -1.97
CA TYR A 252 13.03 6.98 -0.77
C TYR A 252 11.94 5.90 -0.85
N ALA A 253 10.84 6.16 -1.56
CA ALA A 253 9.88 5.12 -1.89
C ALA A 253 10.53 4.03 -2.78
N ALA A 254 11.32 4.44 -3.78
CA ALA A 254 12.09 3.50 -4.60
C ALA A 254 13.13 2.70 -3.77
N TYR A 255 13.76 3.34 -2.78
CA TYR A 255 14.67 2.66 -1.86
C TYR A 255 13.94 1.61 -0.99
N GLN A 256 12.72 1.90 -0.53
CA GLN A 256 11.95 0.92 0.24
C GLN A 256 11.69 -0.36 -0.57
N LEU A 257 11.35 -0.21 -1.85
CA LEU A 257 11.15 -1.36 -2.74
C LEU A 257 12.45 -2.18 -2.90
N LEU A 258 13.59 -1.49 -3.02
CA LEU A 258 14.88 -2.17 -3.04
C LEU A 258 15.15 -2.92 -1.72
N ASP A 259 14.98 -2.27 -0.56
CA ASP A 259 15.25 -2.87 0.76
C ASP A 259 14.39 -4.11 1.01
N ASP A 260 13.10 -4.06 0.62
CA ASP A 260 12.16 -5.17 0.82
C ASP A 260 12.55 -6.43 0.02
N ASP A 261 13.07 -6.25 -1.19
CA ASP A 261 13.56 -7.35 -2.01
C ASP A 261 15.02 -7.72 -1.65
N TRP A 262 15.85 -6.72 -1.26
CA TRP A 262 17.24 -6.93 -0.90
C TRP A 262 17.41 -7.89 0.29
N LYS A 263 16.54 -7.84 1.28
CA LYS A 263 16.54 -8.74 2.43
C LYS A 263 16.51 -10.22 2.02
N LYS A 264 15.74 -10.54 0.97
CA LYS A 264 15.64 -11.90 0.42
C LYS A 264 16.87 -12.25 -0.41
N ILE A 265 17.31 -11.30 -1.24
CA ILE A 265 18.49 -11.45 -2.11
C ILE A 265 19.75 -11.67 -1.29
N ALA A 266 19.94 -10.89 -0.23
CA ALA A 266 21.13 -10.96 0.63
C ALA A 266 21.29 -12.32 1.32
N ILE A 267 20.17 -12.93 1.76
CA ILE A 267 20.19 -14.28 2.35
C ILE A 267 20.63 -15.32 1.30
N ASP A 268 20.06 -15.26 0.13
CA ASP A 268 20.43 -16.19 -0.95
C ASP A 268 21.89 -16.02 -1.38
N LEU A 269 22.36 -14.77 -1.46
CA LEU A 269 23.76 -14.47 -1.77
C LEU A 269 24.72 -15.01 -0.69
N GLU A 270 24.37 -14.88 0.58
CA GLU A 270 25.15 -15.43 1.68
C GLU A 270 25.26 -16.96 1.59
N ILE A 271 24.16 -17.65 1.28
CA ILE A 271 24.16 -19.10 1.05
C ILE A 271 25.07 -19.45 -0.13
N ILE A 272 24.89 -18.80 -1.27
CA ILE A 272 25.67 -19.09 -2.50
C ILE A 272 27.17 -18.82 -2.28
N GLN A 273 27.52 -17.75 -1.55
CA GLN A 273 28.91 -17.40 -1.29
C GLN A 273 29.57 -18.33 -0.27
N THR A 274 28.82 -18.87 0.68
CA THR A 274 29.33 -19.75 1.74
C THR A 274 29.41 -21.21 1.28
N GLU A 275 28.38 -21.71 0.60
CA GLU A 275 28.22 -23.10 0.24
C GLU A 275 28.56 -23.39 -1.26
N GLY A 276 28.72 -22.33 -2.04
CA GLY A 276 28.97 -22.41 -3.46
C GLY A 276 27.72 -22.43 -4.32
N PHE A 277 27.86 -22.20 -5.63
CA PHE A 277 26.74 -22.14 -6.57
C PHE A 277 25.89 -23.42 -6.60
N ALA A 278 26.46 -24.59 -6.26
CA ALA A 278 25.75 -25.85 -6.18
C ALA A 278 24.60 -25.85 -5.15
N ALA A 279 24.66 -24.98 -4.13
CA ALA A 279 23.59 -24.80 -3.14
C ALA A 279 22.25 -24.40 -3.78
N THR A 280 22.25 -23.71 -4.93
CA THR A 280 21.06 -23.33 -5.68
C THR A 280 20.26 -24.53 -6.21
N LYS A 281 20.90 -25.69 -6.36
CA LYS A 281 20.29 -26.95 -6.84
C LYS A 281 19.98 -27.91 -5.70
N GLN A 282 20.10 -27.47 -4.45
CA GLN A 282 19.82 -28.28 -3.26
C GLN A 282 18.36 -28.12 -2.81
N VAL A 283 17.87 -29.18 -2.18
CA VAL A 283 16.52 -29.27 -1.63
C VAL A 283 16.59 -29.80 -0.22
N ASP A 284 16.00 -29.08 0.72
CA ASP A 284 15.98 -29.42 2.13
C ASP A 284 14.69 -30.11 2.54
N PRO A 285 14.71 -30.95 3.59
CA PRO A 285 13.49 -31.40 4.24
C PRO A 285 12.72 -30.22 4.85
N ASN A 286 11.44 -30.07 4.48
CA ASN A 286 10.59 -29.07 5.10
C ASN A 286 10.14 -29.55 6.48
N MET A 287 10.71 -28.98 7.53
CA MET A 287 10.41 -29.32 8.91
C MET A 287 9.29 -28.42 9.44
N VAL A 288 8.17 -29.03 9.88
CA VAL A 288 7.02 -28.31 10.45
C VAL A 288 6.73 -28.81 11.85
N LEU A 289 6.30 -27.91 12.72
CA LEU A 289 5.89 -28.26 14.09
C LEU A 289 4.46 -28.77 14.08
N LYS A 290 4.25 -30.07 14.34
CA LYS A 290 2.93 -30.68 14.50
C LYS A 290 2.80 -31.27 15.93
N LYS A 291 1.87 -30.75 16.71
CA LYS A 291 1.63 -31.22 18.10
C LYS A 291 2.91 -31.29 18.93
N ASP A 292 3.69 -30.20 18.93
CA ASP A 292 4.97 -30.06 19.66
C ASP A 292 6.12 -30.98 19.21
N ALA A 293 5.97 -31.68 18.08
CA ALA A 293 7.04 -32.46 17.46
C ALA A 293 7.39 -31.91 16.06
N GLU A 294 8.69 -31.83 15.77
CA GLU A 294 9.17 -31.52 14.42
C GLU A 294 8.96 -32.74 13.52
N VAL A 295 8.19 -32.55 12.44
CA VAL A 295 7.88 -33.61 11.47
C VAL A 295 8.21 -33.06 10.06
N GLN A 296 8.84 -33.92 9.25
CA GLN A 296 9.08 -33.57 7.85
C GLN A 296 7.73 -33.55 7.10
N ASP A 297 7.44 -32.43 6.47
CA ASP A 297 6.26 -32.23 5.62
C ASP A 297 6.68 -31.80 4.21
N GLY A 298 7.17 -32.78 3.46
CA GLY A 298 7.69 -32.56 2.11
C GLY A 298 9.11 -31.97 2.07
N TRP A 299 9.35 -31.17 1.03
CA TRP A 299 10.65 -30.62 0.69
C TRP A 299 10.54 -29.13 0.39
N VAL A 300 11.62 -28.38 0.58
CA VAL A 300 11.72 -26.97 0.21
C VAL A 300 13.05 -26.74 -0.52
N GLY A 301 13.06 -25.86 -1.51
CA GLY A 301 14.32 -25.52 -2.17
C GLY A 301 15.21 -24.70 -1.27
N HIS A 302 16.49 -25.03 -1.23
CA HIS A 302 17.47 -24.35 -0.38
C HIS A 302 17.60 -22.85 -0.76
N VAL A 303 17.64 -22.56 -2.05
CA VAL A 303 17.66 -21.19 -2.61
C VAL A 303 16.46 -20.93 -3.50
N LEU A 304 16.08 -21.88 -4.35
CA LEU A 304 15.01 -21.71 -5.35
C LEU A 304 13.67 -22.20 -4.80
N PRO A 305 12.64 -21.32 -4.63
CA PRO A 305 11.33 -21.73 -4.17
C PRO A 305 10.67 -22.72 -5.14
N PHE A 306 10.01 -23.75 -4.63
CA PHE A 306 9.27 -24.74 -5.42
C PHE A 306 8.26 -24.09 -6.35
N GLU A 307 7.48 -23.13 -5.84
CA GLU A 307 6.47 -22.43 -6.63
C GLU A 307 7.05 -21.73 -7.86
N LEU A 308 8.21 -21.08 -7.72
CA LEU A 308 8.89 -20.45 -8.85
C LEU A 308 9.28 -21.48 -9.92
N VAL A 309 9.88 -22.60 -9.49
CA VAL A 309 10.30 -23.66 -10.40
C VAL A 309 9.10 -24.30 -11.08
N GLN A 310 8.02 -24.55 -10.34
CA GLN A 310 6.77 -25.10 -10.88
C GLN A 310 6.17 -24.17 -11.94
N ASN A 311 6.03 -22.89 -11.64
CA ASN A 311 5.43 -21.92 -12.55
C ASN A 311 6.27 -21.74 -13.84
N VAL A 312 7.59 -21.89 -13.78
CA VAL A 312 8.47 -21.70 -14.95
C VAL A 312 8.72 -22.97 -15.72
N LYS A 313 8.93 -24.10 -15.03
CA LYS A 313 9.36 -25.36 -15.67
C LYS A 313 8.26 -26.41 -15.80
N MET A 314 7.16 -26.26 -15.05
CA MET A 314 6.09 -27.24 -14.95
C MET A 314 4.71 -26.58 -15.08
N HIS A 315 4.63 -25.54 -15.92
CA HIS A 315 3.43 -24.70 -16.04
C HIS A 315 2.19 -25.49 -16.51
N GLU A 316 2.36 -26.54 -17.31
CA GLU A 316 1.23 -27.37 -17.77
C GLU A 316 0.63 -28.18 -16.61
N GLU A 317 1.48 -28.80 -15.79
CA GLU A 317 1.05 -29.57 -14.63
C GLU A 317 0.41 -28.66 -13.55
N VAL A 318 0.97 -27.47 -13.33
CA VAL A 318 0.38 -26.45 -12.44
C VAL A 318 -0.98 -26.01 -12.97
N ALA A 319 -1.10 -25.75 -14.27
CA ALA A 319 -2.37 -25.35 -14.88
C ALA A 319 -3.43 -26.46 -14.76
N ALA A 320 -3.04 -27.73 -14.99
CA ALA A 320 -3.93 -28.87 -14.84
C ALA A 320 -4.41 -29.08 -13.38
N LEU A 321 -3.51 -28.86 -12.40
CA LEU A 321 -3.87 -28.92 -10.98
C LEU A 321 -4.83 -27.80 -10.61
N ARG A 322 -4.51 -26.55 -10.99
CA ARG A 322 -5.37 -25.37 -10.75
C ARG A 322 -6.75 -25.51 -11.39
N ALA A 323 -6.85 -26.09 -12.58
CA ALA A 323 -8.14 -26.33 -13.20
C ALA A 323 -9.02 -27.27 -12.36
N LYS A 324 -8.43 -28.31 -11.74
CA LYS A 324 -9.16 -29.23 -10.83
C LYS A 324 -9.55 -28.55 -9.52
N GLU A 325 -8.69 -27.69 -8.98
CA GLU A 325 -9.00 -26.90 -7.78
C GLU A 325 -10.11 -25.88 -8.04
N THR A 326 -10.09 -25.23 -9.20
CA THR A 326 -11.16 -24.32 -9.65
C THR A 326 -12.48 -25.07 -9.79
N ARG A 327 -12.45 -26.26 -10.43
CA ARG A 327 -13.66 -27.10 -10.56
C ARG A 327 -14.22 -27.51 -9.18
N LEU A 328 -13.38 -27.83 -8.21
CA LEU A 328 -13.81 -28.09 -6.84
C LEU A 328 -14.49 -26.88 -6.18
N SER A 329 -14.00 -25.67 -6.46
CA SER A 329 -14.62 -24.45 -5.98
C SER A 329 -15.96 -24.17 -6.67
N GLU A 330 -16.06 -24.43 -7.99
CA GLU A 330 -17.33 -24.35 -8.75
C GLU A 330 -18.38 -25.31 -8.19
N ILE A 331 -18.00 -26.58 -7.91
CA ILE A 331 -18.91 -27.57 -7.29
C ILE A 331 -19.47 -27.06 -5.97
N ALA A 332 -18.68 -26.37 -5.15
CA ALA A 332 -19.18 -25.77 -3.91
C ALA A 332 -20.26 -24.71 -4.18
N GLY A 333 -20.09 -23.87 -5.20
CA GLY A 333 -21.12 -22.90 -5.62
C GLY A 333 -22.36 -23.57 -6.25
N GLU A 334 -22.16 -24.69 -6.97
CA GLU A 334 -23.27 -25.48 -7.51
C GLU A 334 -24.14 -26.10 -6.38
N TYR A 335 -23.51 -26.57 -5.28
CA TYR A 335 -24.27 -27.00 -4.10
C TYR A 335 -25.14 -25.88 -3.50
N GLU A 336 -24.59 -24.67 -3.36
CA GLU A 336 -25.35 -23.51 -2.87
C GLU A 336 -26.52 -23.20 -3.80
N SER A 337 -26.28 -23.18 -5.11
CA SER A 337 -27.32 -22.94 -6.13
C SER A 337 -28.44 -23.98 -6.05
N HIS A 338 -28.09 -25.27 -5.96
CA HIS A 338 -29.09 -26.33 -5.83
C HIS A 338 -29.84 -26.30 -4.50
N LEU A 339 -29.23 -25.82 -3.43
CA LEU A 339 -29.94 -25.59 -2.15
C LEU A 339 -30.97 -24.48 -2.29
N ASP A 340 -30.62 -23.39 -3.01
CA ASP A 340 -31.52 -22.27 -3.22
C ASP A 340 -32.73 -22.64 -4.11
N GLU A 341 -32.57 -23.58 -5.04
CA GLU A 341 -33.63 -24.11 -5.89
C GLU A 341 -34.64 -24.99 -5.14
N LEU A 342 -34.32 -25.50 -3.94
CA LEU A 342 -35.22 -26.33 -3.12
C LEU A 342 -36.33 -25.50 -2.48
N SER A 343 -37.52 -26.09 -2.40
CA SER A 343 -38.62 -25.54 -1.60
C SER A 343 -38.30 -25.55 -0.10
N GLU A 344 -38.95 -24.68 0.68
CA GLU A 344 -38.76 -24.68 2.15
C GLU A 344 -39.17 -26.01 2.77
N GLU A 345 -40.13 -26.74 2.19
CA GLU A 345 -40.54 -28.08 2.64
C GLU A 345 -39.46 -29.13 2.37
N ASP A 346 -38.76 -29.02 1.23
CA ASP A 346 -37.65 -29.90 0.89
C ASP A 346 -36.41 -29.64 1.76
N LYS A 347 -36.17 -28.39 2.13
CA LYS A 347 -35.08 -28.00 3.04
C LYS A 347 -35.25 -28.54 4.46
N GLU A 348 -36.47 -28.96 4.86
CA GLU A 348 -36.75 -29.64 6.12
C GLU A 348 -36.51 -31.16 6.05
N GLN A 349 -36.19 -31.71 4.87
CA GLN A 349 -35.96 -33.14 4.71
C GLN A 349 -34.54 -33.55 5.14
N ASN A 350 -34.36 -34.80 5.49
CA ASN A 350 -33.10 -35.35 6.00
C ASN A 350 -31.93 -35.25 5.02
N PHE A 351 -32.15 -35.02 3.73
CA PHE A 351 -31.08 -34.86 2.73
C PHE A 351 -30.43 -33.46 2.77
N VAL A 352 -30.99 -32.53 3.54
CA VAL A 352 -30.35 -31.26 3.91
C VAL A 352 -30.01 -31.33 5.42
N ASN A 353 -28.91 -30.70 5.83
CA ASN A 353 -28.51 -30.69 7.24
C ASN A 353 -29.41 -29.76 8.09
N ASP A 354 -29.31 -29.87 9.44
CA ASP A 354 -30.12 -29.09 10.38
C ASP A 354 -29.91 -27.54 10.23
N ALA A 355 -28.73 -27.12 9.76
CA ALA A 355 -28.43 -25.72 9.54
C ALA A 355 -29.00 -25.22 8.21
N LYS A 356 -29.51 -26.06 7.33
CA LYS A 356 -30.05 -25.79 6.00
C LYS A 356 -29.05 -25.19 5.03
N ASP A 357 -27.76 -25.45 5.24
CA ASP A 357 -26.65 -24.90 4.45
C ASP A 357 -25.82 -25.94 3.70
N ALA A 358 -26.16 -27.23 3.80
CA ALA A 358 -25.45 -28.29 3.10
C ALA A 358 -26.30 -29.55 2.86
N PHE A 359 -26.06 -30.22 1.75
CA PHE A 359 -26.62 -31.56 1.47
C PHE A 359 -25.89 -32.64 2.26
N VAL A 360 -26.67 -33.65 2.73
CA VAL A 360 -26.15 -34.82 3.42
C VAL A 360 -26.04 -36.00 2.44
N ALA A 361 -24.83 -36.27 1.94
CA ALA A 361 -24.58 -37.23 0.86
C ALA A 361 -25.22 -38.63 1.07
N ALA A 362 -25.22 -39.13 2.28
CA ALA A 362 -25.83 -40.43 2.59
C ALA A 362 -27.37 -40.41 2.44
N GLU A 363 -28.00 -39.33 2.88
CA GLU A 363 -29.43 -39.15 2.85
C GLU A 363 -29.94 -38.78 1.44
N VAL A 364 -29.18 -38.00 0.67
CA VAL A 364 -29.42 -37.77 -0.76
C VAL A 364 -29.54 -39.09 -1.52
N LYS A 365 -28.61 -40.04 -1.30
CA LYS A 365 -28.65 -41.36 -1.92
C LYS A 365 -29.84 -42.21 -1.51
N LYS A 366 -30.26 -42.09 -0.24
CA LYS A 366 -31.48 -42.79 0.25
C LYS A 366 -32.73 -42.21 -0.38
N ALA A 367 -32.86 -40.87 -0.45
CA ALA A 367 -34.01 -40.21 -1.08
C ALA A 367 -34.15 -40.56 -2.55
N ILE A 368 -33.04 -40.60 -3.31
CA ILE A 368 -33.03 -41.05 -4.72
C ILE A 368 -33.54 -42.49 -4.87
N LYS A 369 -33.18 -43.39 -3.95
CA LYS A 369 -33.61 -44.80 -3.98
C LYS A 369 -35.07 -44.97 -3.57
N ALA A 370 -35.55 -44.21 -2.59
CA ALA A 370 -36.93 -44.27 -2.10
C ALA A 370 -37.93 -43.77 -3.14
N ARG A 371 -37.57 -42.79 -4.00
CA ARG A 371 -38.40 -42.17 -5.04
C ARG A 371 -39.70 -41.53 -4.46
N GLU A 372 -39.63 -40.99 -3.26
CA GLU A 372 -40.77 -40.43 -2.53
C GLU A 372 -40.79 -38.89 -2.61
N VAL A 373 -39.89 -38.25 -3.38
CA VAL A 373 -39.81 -36.80 -3.60
C VAL A 373 -40.39 -36.38 -4.94
N GLU A 374 -40.75 -35.13 -5.08
CA GLU A 374 -41.27 -34.59 -6.33
C GLU A 374 -40.28 -34.72 -7.49
N PRO A 375 -40.75 -34.76 -8.76
CA PRO A 375 -39.86 -34.92 -9.94
C PRO A 375 -38.80 -33.82 -10.07
N ALA A 376 -39.10 -32.57 -9.71
CA ALA A 376 -38.18 -31.45 -9.70
C ALA A 376 -37.03 -31.64 -8.69
N THR A 377 -37.40 -31.92 -7.43
CA THR A 377 -36.47 -32.22 -6.34
C THR A 377 -35.64 -33.45 -6.65
N MET A 378 -36.24 -34.50 -7.28
CA MET A 378 -35.51 -35.69 -7.74
C MET A 378 -34.41 -35.39 -8.75
N SER A 379 -34.63 -34.39 -9.64
CA SER A 379 -33.61 -33.96 -10.60
C SER A 379 -32.44 -33.31 -9.85
N ILE A 380 -32.73 -32.38 -8.96
CA ILE A 380 -31.72 -31.69 -8.12
C ILE A 380 -30.89 -32.69 -7.34
N LEU A 381 -31.56 -33.68 -6.65
CA LEU A 381 -30.84 -34.68 -5.86
C LEU A 381 -29.92 -35.56 -6.73
N LYS A 382 -30.29 -35.89 -7.97
CA LYS A 382 -29.42 -36.65 -8.88
C LYS A 382 -28.21 -35.81 -9.32
N ASP A 383 -28.40 -34.55 -9.61
CA ASP A 383 -27.32 -33.64 -9.97
C ASP A 383 -26.35 -33.49 -8.79
N VAL A 384 -26.87 -33.31 -7.58
CA VAL A 384 -26.10 -33.27 -6.33
C VAL A 384 -25.33 -34.57 -6.08
N ASP A 385 -25.94 -35.76 -6.32
CA ASP A 385 -25.24 -37.05 -6.16
C ASP A 385 -24.11 -37.22 -7.19
N ALA A 386 -24.30 -36.70 -8.43
CA ALA A 386 -23.26 -36.67 -9.45
C ALA A 386 -22.13 -35.74 -9.00
N LEU A 387 -22.44 -34.55 -8.47
CA LEU A 387 -21.46 -33.62 -7.93
C LEU A 387 -20.67 -34.21 -6.76
N PHE A 388 -21.29 -34.95 -5.84
CA PHE A 388 -20.57 -35.65 -4.78
C PHE A 388 -19.59 -36.72 -5.31
N ALA A 389 -19.94 -37.41 -6.37
CA ALA A 389 -19.05 -38.39 -6.99
C ALA A 389 -17.87 -37.71 -7.71
N GLU A 390 -18.13 -36.61 -8.41
CA GLU A 390 -17.13 -35.78 -9.06
C GLU A 390 -16.19 -35.16 -8.02
N GLU A 391 -16.71 -34.52 -7.00
CA GLU A 391 -15.95 -33.89 -5.90
C GLU A 391 -14.99 -34.88 -5.24
N LYS A 392 -15.49 -36.07 -4.89
CA LYS A 392 -14.68 -37.13 -4.27
C LYS A 392 -13.52 -37.55 -5.21
N THR A 393 -13.79 -37.66 -6.48
CA THR A 393 -12.79 -38.06 -7.48
C THR A 393 -11.75 -36.95 -7.65
N LEU A 394 -12.19 -35.71 -7.78
CA LEU A 394 -11.33 -34.55 -7.92
C LEU A 394 -10.47 -34.31 -6.67
N LYS A 395 -11.05 -34.40 -5.46
CA LYS A 395 -10.28 -34.27 -4.21
C LYS A 395 -9.15 -35.30 -4.11
N LYS A 396 -9.40 -36.53 -4.57
CA LYS A 396 -8.35 -37.55 -4.64
C LYS A 396 -7.29 -37.18 -5.68
N GLN A 397 -7.71 -36.78 -6.89
CA GLN A 397 -6.79 -36.41 -7.95
C GLN A 397 -5.93 -35.19 -7.55
N VAL A 398 -6.52 -34.12 -7.00
CA VAL A 398 -5.80 -32.95 -6.53
C VAL A 398 -4.73 -33.34 -5.50
N LYS A 399 -5.07 -34.20 -4.54
CA LYS A 399 -4.11 -34.68 -3.55
C LYS A 399 -2.97 -35.47 -4.17
N ASP A 400 -3.28 -36.41 -5.08
CA ASP A 400 -2.30 -37.28 -5.70
C ASP A 400 -1.40 -36.47 -6.67
N ASP A 401 -2.00 -35.58 -7.48
CA ASP A 401 -1.27 -34.71 -8.42
C ASP A 401 -0.39 -33.69 -7.70
N SER A 402 -0.90 -33.07 -6.61
CA SER A 402 -0.11 -32.14 -5.79
C SER A 402 1.12 -32.83 -5.19
N ALA A 403 0.95 -34.04 -4.66
CA ALA A 403 2.07 -34.83 -4.14
C ALA A 403 3.07 -35.22 -5.24
N ALA A 404 2.57 -35.63 -6.42
CA ALA A 404 3.40 -35.97 -7.55
C ALA A 404 4.16 -34.76 -8.09
N LEU A 405 3.48 -33.59 -8.24
CA LEU A 405 4.08 -32.32 -8.63
C LEU A 405 5.20 -31.91 -7.67
N HIS A 406 4.96 -32.02 -6.36
CA HIS A 406 5.94 -31.70 -5.32
C HIS A 406 7.21 -32.57 -5.45
N GLN A 407 7.07 -33.89 -5.63
CA GLN A 407 8.22 -34.80 -5.81
C GLN A 407 8.96 -34.54 -7.13
N ARG A 408 8.23 -34.26 -8.21
CA ARG A 408 8.86 -33.93 -9.50
C ARG A 408 9.62 -32.61 -9.43
N THR A 409 9.08 -31.60 -8.70
CA THR A 409 9.76 -30.33 -8.51
C THR A 409 11.12 -30.51 -7.83
N LYS A 410 11.19 -31.35 -6.79
CA LYS A 410 12.47 -31.72 -6.18
C LYS A 410 13.46 -32.22 -7.23
N GLY A 411 13.06 -33.23 -8.02
CA GLY A 411 13.91 -33.77 -9.06
C GLY A 411 14.31 -32.75 -10.12
N VAL A 412 13.43 -31.83 -10.49
CA VAL A 412 13.74 -30.74 -11.42
C VAL A 412 14.83 -29.84 -10.84
N ILE A 413 14.71 -29.37 -9.59
CA ILE A 413 15.70 -28.51 -8.94
C ILE A 413 17.08 -29.16 -8.91
N GLU A 414 17.16 -30.44 -8.52
CA GLU A 414 18.40 -31.19 -8.42
C GLU A 414 19.14 -31.40 -9.77
N HIS A 415 18.42 -31.24 -10.89
CA HIS A 415 18.96 -31.47 -12.23
C HIS A 415 18.99 -30.21 -13.12
N LEU A 416 18.73 -29.02 -12.57
CA LEU A 416 18.82 -27.74 -13.29
C LEU A 416 20.23 -27.52 -13.84
N THR A 417 20.34 -26.99 -15.04
CA THR A 417 21.59 -26.46 -15.57
C THR A 417 21.94 -25.13 -14.88
N ASP A 418 23.21 -24.72 -14.97
CA ASP A 418 23.63 -23.43 -14.40
C ASP A 418 22.95 -22.24 -15.08
N GLU A 419 22.64 -22.35 -16.36
CA GLU A 419 21.91 -21.33 -17.11
C GLU A 419 20.45 -21.21 -16.64
N GLU A 420 19.78 -22.35 -16.45
CA GLU A 420 18.41 -22.37 -15.91
C GLU A 420 18.33 -21.82 -14.49
N VAL A 421 19.32 -22.12 -13.65
CA VAL A 421 19.43 -21.52 -12.31
C VAL A 421 19.56 -20.00 -12.41
N ARG A 422 20.42 -19.48 -13.28
CA ARG A 422 20.59 -18.03 -13.48
C ARG A 422 19.29 -17.37 -13.98
N ASP A 423 18.54 -17.99 -14.87
CA ASP A 423 17.22 -17.50 -15.30
C ASP A 423 16.23 -17.49 -14.13
N LEU A 424 16.19 -18.55 -13.32
CA LEU A 424 15.32 -18.61 -12.14
C LEU A 424 15.70 -17.57 -11.07
N LEU A 425 16.99 -17.34 -10.84
CA LEU A 425 17.45 -16.29 -9.93
C LEU A 425 17.11 -14.88 -10.46
N HIS A 426 17.22 -14.66 -11.78
CA HIS A 426 16.78 -13.41 -12.40
C HIS A 426 15.29 -13.18 -12.15
N ARG A 427 14.45 -14.19 -12.31
CA ARG A 427 13.01 -14.14 -12.02
C ARG A 427 12.70 -13.96 -10.54
N LYS A 428 13.54 -14.49 -9.66
CA LYS A 428 13.37 -14.37 -8.20
C LYS A 428 13.80 -13.01 -7.66
N TRP A 429 14.93 -12.47 -8.14
CA TRP A 429 15.57 -11.30 -7.54
C TRP A 429 15.29 -10.01 -8.31
N ILE A 430 15.29 -10.07 -9.65
CA ILE A 430 15.32 -8.87 -10.49
C ILE A 430 13.94 -8.50 -11.00
N LEU A 431 13.18 -9.46 -11.53
CA LEU A 431 11.86 -9.14 -12.11
C LEU A 431 10.91 -8.49 -11.09
N PRO A 432 10.76 -8.99 -9.83
CA PRO A 432 9.88 -8.34 -8.86
C PRO A 432 10.29 -6.90 -8.55
N LEU A 433 11.59 -6.66 -8.36
CA LEU A 433 12.13 -5.32 -8.13
C LEU A 433 11.86 -4.39 -9.33
N MET A 434 12.05 -4.87 -10.55
CA MET A 434 11.76 -4.10 -11.77
C MET A 434 10.27 -3.80 -11.92
N GLU A 435 9.39 -4.76 -11.65
CA GLU A 435 7.94 -4.57 -11.67
C GLU A 435 7.51 -3.52 -10.63
N ASN A 436 8.01 -3.64 -9.41
CA ASN A 436 7.74 -2.71 -8.33
C ASN A 436 8.23 -1.29 -8.66
N LEU A 437 9.47 -1.14 -9.16
CA LEU A 437 10.01 0.17 -9.56
C LEU A 437 9.20 0.78 -10.72
N ASN A 438 8.83 -0.02 -11.71
CA ASN A 438 8.04 0.43 -12.86
C ASN A 438 6.61 0.86 -12.50
N SER A 439 6.10 0.46 -11.34
CA SER A 439 4.80 0.91 -10.83
C SER A 439 4.82 2.31 -10.20
N LEU A 440 6.00 2.85 -9.85
CA LEU A 440 6.12 4.15 -9.17
C LEU A 440 5.49 5.32 -9.92
N PRO A 441 5.68 5.48 -11.26
CA PRO A 441 5.01 6.55 -11.98
C PRO A 441 3.48 6.45 -11.94
N ASP A 442 2.94 5.23 -12.01
CA ASP A 442 1.49 5.03 -11.96
C ASP A 442 0.94 5.35 -10.56
N ALA A 443 1.64 4.99 -9.49
CA ALA A 443 1.27 5.36 -8.13
C ALA A 443 1.24 6.89 -7.92
N VAL A 444 2.21 7.61 -8.47
CA VAL A 444 2.25 9.10 -8.45
C VAL A 444 1.05 9.67 -9.19
N LEU A 445 0.70 9.13 -10.35
CA LEU A 445 -0.40 9.61 -11.16
C LEU A 445 -1.77 9.27 -10.54
N ASP A 446 -1.92 8.09 -9.94
CA ASP A 446 -3.15 7.71 -9.23
C ASP A 446 -3.37 8.60 -8.00
N ASP A 447 -2.31 8.93 -7.25
CA ASP A 447 -2.40 9.88 -6.13
C ASP A 447 -2.78 11.29 -6.62
N PHE A 448 -2.16 11.77 -7.70
CA PHE A 448 -2.51 13.04 -8.32
C PHE A 448 -3.98 13.10 -8.77
N VAL A 449 -4.43 12.07 -9.50
CA VAL A 449 -5.84 11.99 -9.96
C VAL A 449 -6.79 11.98 -8.77
N LYS A 450 -6.46 11.25 -7.69
CA LYS A 450 -7.27 11.19 -6.47
C LYS A 450 -7.36 12.56 -5.78
N GLN A 451 -6.24 13.27 -5.63
CA GLN A 451 -6.23 14.61 -5.05
C GLN A 451 -7.05 15.58 -5.89
N LEU A 452 -6.89 15.53 -7.20
CA LEU A 452 -7.59 16.39 -8.15
C LEU A 452 -9.11 16.10 -8.17
N ASP A 453 -9.49 14.83 -8.18
CA ASP A 453 -10.89 14.40 -8.09
C ASP A 453 -11.54 14.84 -6.77
N SER A 454 -10.80 14.78 -5.66
CA SER A 454 -11.25 15.26 -4.36
C SER A 454 -11.56 16.75 -4.40
N VAL A 455 -10.68 17.57 -4.98
CA VAL A 455 -10.91 19.02 -5.12
C VAL A 455 -12.10 19.32 -6.03
N CYS A 456 -12.25 18.59 -7.14
CA CYS A 456 -13.38 18.76 -8.06
C CYS A 456 -14.71 18.40 -7.38
N LYS A 457 -14.79 17.26 -6.71
CA LYS A 457 -16.00 16.78 -6.04
C LYS A 457 -16.41 17.62 -4.85
N LYS A 458 -15.46 18.27 -4.19
CA LYS A 458 -15.70 19.12 -3.02
C LYS A 458 -16.72 20.21 -3.29
N TYR A 459 -16.75 20.76 -4.53
CA TYR A 459 -17.61 21.85 -4.94
C TYR A 459 -18.60 21.47 -6.06
N GLU A 460 -18.80 20.16 -6.30
CA GLU A 460 -19.70 19.65 -7.35
C GLU A 460 -21.15 19.93 -7.04
N THR A 461 -21.55 19.81 -5.77
CA THR A 461 -22.92 20.11 -5.30
C THR A 461 -22.89 21.41 -4.51
N THR A 462 -23.60 22.42 -5.02
CA THR A 462 -23.68 23.74 -4.40
C THR A 462 -24.89 23.85 -3.47
N PHE A 463 -24.88 24.89 -2.63
CA PHE A 463 -26.04 25.22 -1.82
C PHE A 463 -27.28 25.54 -2.72
N GLU A 464 -27.06 26.21 -3.84
CA GLU A 464 -28.13 26.54 -4.81
C GLU A 464 -28.72 25.27 -5.45
N ASP A 465 -27.87 24.26 -5.75
CA ASP A 465 -28.34 22.95 -6.24
C ASP A 465 -29.19 22.22 -5.19
N VAL A 466 -28.73 22.22 -3.92
CA VAL A 466 -29.49 21.61 -2.81
C VAL A 466 -30.82 22.30 -2.58
N GLU A 467 -30.84 23.64 -2.61
CA GLU A 467 -32.07 24.43 -2.46
C GLU A 467 -33.06 24.12 -3.61
N SER A 468 -32.58 24.03 -4.84
CA SER A 468 -33.35 23.63 -6.00
C SER A 468 -33.91 22.20 -5.89
N GLN A 469 -33.11 21.26 -5.42
CA GLN A 469 -33.54 19.87 -5.18
C GLN A 469 -34.58 19.76 -4.08
N ILE A 470 -34.44 20.53 -2.99
CA ILE A 470 -35.42 20.60 -1.92
C ILE A 470 -36.74 21.09 -2.50
N ALA A 471 -36.74 22.22 -3.23
CA ALA A 471 -37.96 22.78 -3.84
C ALA A 471 -38.64 21.80 -4.83
N SER A 472 -37.84 21.07 -5.63
CA SER A 472 -38.37 20.03 -6.52
C SER A 472 -39.01 18.88 -5.75
N THR A 473 -38.33 18.39 -4.68
CA THR A 473 -38.84 17.28 -3.86
C THR A 473 -40.10 17.67 -3.09
N GLU A 474 -40.15 18.92 -2.58
CA GLU A 474 -41.35 19.47 -1.94
C GLU A 474 -42.52 19.55 -2.94
N HIS A 475 -42.25 19.97 -4.17
CA HIS A 475 -43.25 20.01 -5.23
C HIS A 475 -43.76 18.62 -5.62
N GLU A 476 -42.87 17.63 -5.78
CA GLU A 476 -43.25 16.24 -6.04
C GLU A 476 -44.06 15.64 -4.88
N LEU A 477 -43.68 15.91 -3.63
CA LEU A 477 -44.43 15.47 -2.46
C LEU A 477 -45.83 16.09 -2.40
N MET A 478 -45.95 17.38 -2.73
CA MET A 478 -47.28 18.01 -2.85
C MET A 478 -48.15 17.32 -3.89
N GLY A 479 -47.57 16.97 -5.06
CA GLY A 479 -48.26 16.19 -6.08
C GLY A 479 -48.76 14.82 -5.60
N LEU A 480 -47.94 14.09 -4.87
CA LEU A 480 -48.32 12.80 -4.28
C LEU A 480 -49.40 12.95 -3.22
N LEU A 481 -49.40 14.06 -2.45
CA LEU A 481 -50.44 14.38 -1.46
C LEU A 481 -51.79 14.72 -2.11
N ASP A 482 -51.81 15.16 -3.40
CA ASP A 482 -53.05 15.40 -4.16
C ASP A 482 -53.80 14.10 -4.47
N ASP A 483 -53.10 13.00 -4.66
CA ASP A 483 -53.68 11.70 -4.97
C ASP A 483 -54.24 10.96 -3.74
N LEU A 484 -53.97 11.46 -2.53
CA LEU A 484 -54.44 10.83 -1.30
C LEU A 484 -55.90 11.12 -1.05
N GLN A 485 -56.65 10.08 -0.69
CA GLN A 485 -58.07 10.15 -0.29
C GLN A 485 -58.18 9.74 1.18
N GLY A 486 -58.95 10.53 1.94
CA GLY A 486 -59.15 10.28 3.37
C GLY A 486 -60.47 10.83 3.87
N ASN A 487 -60.76 10.69 5.17
CA ASN A 487 -61.92 11.32 5.80
C ASN A 487 -61.73 12.86 5.91
N GLU A 488 -62.75 13.57 6.39
CA GLU A 488 -62.71 15.04 6.48
C GLU A 488 -61.55 15.57 7.36
N PHE A 489 -61.16 14.83 8.40
CA PHE A 489 -60.07 15.24 9.26
C PHE A 489 -58.71 14.95 8.60
N ASP A 490 -58.56 13.82 7.91
CA ASP A 490 -57.34 13.47 7.16
C ASP A 490 -57.10 14.51 6.03
N MET A 491 -58.15 14.91 5.32
CA MET A 491 -58.02 15.93 4.27
C MET A 491 -57.64 17.31 4.82
N LYS A 492 -58.09 17.67 6.03
CA LYS A 492 -57.62 18.91 6.71
C LYS A 492 -56.15 18.80 7.09
N GLY A 493 -55.69 17.63 7.59
CA GLY A 493 -54.32 17.39 7.89
C GLY A 493 -53.39 17.47 6.67
N ILE A 494 -53.81 16.86 5.55
CA ILE A 494 -53.10 16.94 4.27
C ILE A 494 -53.02 18.40 3.76
N ALA A 495 -54.09 19.19 3.90
CA ALA A 495 -54.07 20.59 3.50
C ALA A 495 -53.11 21.43 4.31
N GLU A 496 -53.01 21.21 5.63
CA GLU A 496 -52.03 21.91 6.48
C GLU A 496 -50.58 21.42 6.18
N LEU A 497 -50.37 20.13 5.89
CA LEU A 497 -49.08 19.62 5.48
C LEU A 497 -48.62 20.26 4.16
N LYS A 498 -49.52 20.42 3.17
CA LYS A 498 -49.18 21.11 1.94
C LYS A 498 -48.77 22.56 2.14
N LYS A 499 -49.41 23.29 3.05
CA LYS A 499 -49.01 24.66 3.38
C LYS A 499 -47.60 24.70 4.00
N LEU A 500 -47.26 23.72 4.84
CA LEU A 500 -45.89 23.61 5.43
C LEU A 500 -44.83 23.32 4.39
N LEU A 501 -45.18 22.66 3.27
CA LEU A 501 -44.31 22.39 2.13
C LEU A 501 -44.28 23.54 1.08
N GLY A 502 -44.82 24.73 1.41
CA GLY A 502 -44.79 25.90 0.56
C GLY A 502 -45.96 26.01 -0.44
N GLY A 503 -47.02 25.18 -0.28
CA GLY A 503 -48.28 25.33 -1.03
C GLY A 503 -49.12 26.51 -0.51
N GLU A 504 -49.77 27.27 -1.40
CA GLU A 504 -50.75 28.33 -1.07
C GLU A 504 -52.02 27.78 -0.38
#